data_fbc7288aa42f8c1de97ee62b91976f16
#
_entry.id   fbc7288aa42f8c1de97ee62b91976f16
#
_cell.length_a   1.000
_cell.length_b   1.000
_cell.length_c   1.000
_cell.angle_alpha   90.00
_cell.angle_beta   90.00
_cell.angle_gamma   90.00
#
_symmetry.space_group_name_H-M   'P 1'
#
loop_
_entity.id
_entity.type
_entity.pdbx_description
1 polymer ?
#
loop_
_entity_poly.entity_id
_entity_poly.type
_entity_poly.pdbx_seq_one_letter_code
_entity_poly.pdbx_strand_id
1 'polypeptide(L)'
;MNFNNLDFAAAILNVSLLWILTVPHEFAHAWVATLLGDDTPRREGRLTLYPLAHIDWIGTTLLPAITSLFGGGFIGWGKPVNTNPSKLRWGAKGLALVALAGPASNVVLAVILAGAALLAVRLVPAFSEYAARGVRLSLYLAIFNMLPVPPLDGSKLLLSAKVPYAVYAELARFGLILLLVLLTATSLGRWMSLWSYQATEQIFRTLHG
;
A
#
# COMPACT_ATOMS: atom_id res chain seq x y z
N MET A 1 -31.52 -5.38 2.74
CA MET A 1 -30.14 -5.92 2.88
C MET A 1 -30.25 -7.29 3.52
N ASN A 2 -29.79 -8.33 2.84
CA ASN A 2 -29.88 -9.71 3.34
C ASN A 2 -28.57 -9.99 4.14
N PHE A 3 -28.64 -9.92 5.45
CA PHE A 3 -27.48 -10.11 6.34
C PHE A 3 -26.92 -11.56 6.34
N ASN A 4 -27.61 -12.49 5.66
CA ASN A 4 -27.20 -13.89 5.55
C ASN A 4 -26.01 -14.12 4.59
N ASN A 5 -25.54 -13.08 3.87
CA ASN A 5 -24.44 -13.17 2.89
C ASN A 5 -23.18 -12.42 3.35
N LEU A 6 -23.02 -12.16 4.65
CA LEU A 6 -21.81 -11.52 5.16
C LEU A 6 -20.64 -12.50 5.17
N ASP A 7 -19.60 -12.19 4.39
CA ASP A 7 -18.40 -13.02 4.35
C ASP A 7 -17.37 -12.56 5.39
N PHE A 8 -17.56 -13.04 6.63
CA PHE A 8 -16.64 -12.75 7.72
C PHE A 8 -15.22 -13.32 7.48
N ALA A 9 -15.12 -14.45 6.78
CA ALA A 9 -13.84 -15.05 6.46
C ALA A 9 -13.04 -14.16 5.50
N ALA A 10 -13.69 -13.64 4.45
CA ALA A 10 -13.07 -12.68 3.54
C ALA A 10 -12.68 -11.38 4.25
N ALA A 11 -13.51 -10.88 5.18
CA ALA A 11 -13.19 -9.67 5.93
C ALA A 11 -11.94 -9.85 6.82
N ILE A 12 -11.87 -10.94 7.57
CA ILE A 12 -10.69 -11.26 8.40
C ILE A 12 -9.45 -11.42 7.53
N LEU A 13 -9.57 -12.16 6.43
CA LEU A 13 -8.49 -12.37 5.47
C LEU A 13 -7.95 -11.04 4.92
N ASN A 14 -8.83 -10.18 4.43
CA ASN A 14 -8.44 -8.91 3.82
C ASN A 14 -7.81 -7.95 4.83
N VAL A 15 -8.37 -7.86 6.04
CA VAL A 15 -7.80 -7.05 7.13
C VAL A 15 -6.42 -7.56 7.52
N SER A 16 -6.25 -8.87 7.71
CA SER A 16 -4.96 -9.46 8.07
C SER A 16 -3.91 -9.26 6.97
N LEU A 17 -4.29 -9.41 5.70
CA LEU A 17 -3.39 -9.11 4.58
C LEU A 17 -3.00 -7.64 4.56
N LEU A 18 -3.96 -6.71 4.74
CA LEU A 18 -3.64 -5.29 4.76
C LEU A 18 -2.64 -4.94 5.88
N TRP A 19 -2.79 -5.53 7.07
CA TRP A 19 -1.84 -5.34 8.16
C TRP A 19 -0.44 -5.81 7.77
N ILE A 20 -0.32 -7.03 7.22
CA ILE A 20 0.95 -7.61 6.77
C ILE A 20 1.62 -6.75 5.70
N LEU A 21 0.84 -6.16 4.79
CA LEU A 21 1.36 -5.38 3.67
C LEU A 21 1.67 -3.92 4.05
N THR A 22 0.92 -3.34 4.99
CA THR A 22 1.09 -1.95 5.43
C THR A 22 2.34 -1.78 6.31
N VAL A 23 2.63 -2.73 7.18
CA VAL A 23 3.75 -2.62 8.13
C VAL A 23 5.09 -2.44 7.42
N PRO A 24 5.52 -3.31 6.49
CA PRO A 24 6.79 -3.12 5.78
C PRO A 24 6.77 -1.91 4.84
N HIS A 25 5.60 -1.53 4.30
CA HIS A 25 5.43 -0.35 3.48
C HIS A 25 5.76 0.93 4.28
N GLU A 26 5.11 1.14 5.41
CA GLU A 26 5.35 2.30 6.27
C GLU A 26 6.75 2.27 6.90
N PHE A 27 7.23 1.08 7.30
CA PHE A 27 8.60 0.92 7.76
C PHE A 27 9.63 1.35 6.71
N ALA A 28 9.41 1.02 5.44
CA ALA A 28 10.31 1.40 4.35
C ALA A 28 10.41 2.92 4.19
N HIS A 29 9.30 3.64 4.29
CA HIS A 29 9.30 5.11 4.33
C HIS A 29 10.12 5.64 5.50
N ALA A 30 9.87 5.14 6.71
CA ALA A 30 10.58 5.53 7.92
C ALA A 30 12.09 5.26 7.82
N TRP A 31 12.45 4.11 7.29
CA TRP A 31 13.83 3.67 7.13
C TRP A 31 14.58 4.52 6.13
N VAL A 32 14.04 4.73 4.94
CA VAL A 32 14.68 5.56 3.90
C VAL A 32 14.77 7.01 4.33
N ALA A 33 13.72 7.58 4.96
CA ALA A 33 13.79 8.94 5.51
C ALA A 33 14.92 9.08 6.53
N THR A 34 15.04 8.12 7.44
CA THR A 34 16.10 8.11 8.46
C THR A 34 17.50 7.97 7.83
N LEU A 35 17.68 7.12 6.83
CA LEU A 35 18.94 6.97 6.09
C LEU A 35 19.33 8.27 5.37
N LEU A 36 18.35 9.02 4.91
CA LEU A 36 18.56 10.30 4.23
C LEU A 36 18.72 11.48 5.20
N GLY A 37 18.71 11.25 6.51
CA GLY A 37 19.02 12.26 7.53
C GLY A 37 17.80 12.83 8.25
N ASP A 38 16.59 12.44 7.90
CA ASP A 38 15.39 12.82 8.64
C ASP A 38 15.13 11.86 9.80
N ASP A 39 15.45 12.30 11.01
CA ASP A 39 15.26 11.54 12.25
C ASP A 39 13.81 11.58 12.79
N THR A 40 12.91 12.30 12.11
CA THR A 40 11.51 12.44 12.54
C THR A 40 10.82 11.09 12.72
N PRO A 41 10.88 10.14 11.76
CA PRO A 41 10.24 8.84 11.91
C PRO A 41 10.80 8.03 13.10
N ARG A 42 12.11 8.12 13.34
CA ARG A 42 12.74 7.45 14.49
C ARG A 42 12.23 8.02 15.82
N ARG A 43 12.14 9.34 15.94
CA ARG A 43 11.65 10.01 17.15
C ARG A 43 10.17 9.74 17.43
N GLU A 44 9.38 9.52 16.38
CA GLU A 44 7.98 9.15 16.47
C GLU A 44 7.73 7.65 16.68
N GLY A 45 8.81 6.86 16.88
CA GLY A 45 8.71 5.41 17.09
C GLY A 45 8.23 4.63 15.85
N ARG A 46 8.44 5.22 14.64
CA ARG A 46 7.98 4.65 13.37
C ARG A 46 9.02 3.73 12.72
N LEU A 47 10.27 3.74 13.20
CA LEU A 47 11.35 2.87 12.71
C LEU A 47 11.29 1.49 13.40
N THR A 48 10.20 0.79 13.19
CA THR A 48 9.89 -0.51 13.80
C THR A 48 9.00 -1.34 12.86
N LEU A 49 9.06 -2.66 12.99
CA LEU A 49 8.10 -3.58 12.34
C LEU A 49 6.93 -3.95 13.27
N TYR A 50 6.79 -3.28 14.42
CA TYR A 50 5.67 -3.49 15.31
C TYR A 50 4.37 -2.98 14.68
N PRO A 51 3.36 -3.85 14.43
CA PRO A 51 2.21 -3.49 13.60
C PRO A 51 1.44 -2.28 14.11
N LEU A 52 1.22 -2.17 15.43
CA LEU A 52 0.39 -1.09 15.99
C LEU A 52 1.01 0.30 15.80
N ALA A 53 2.31 0.39 15.46
CA ALA A 53 2.92 1.66 15.09
C ALA A 53 2.43 2.18 13.73
N HIS A 54 1.98 1.30 12.83
CA HIS A 54 1.67 1.59 11.43
C HIS A 54 0.19 1.48 11.07
N ILE A 55 -0.62 0.93 11.97
CA ILE A 55 -2.02 0.68 11.74
C ILE A 55 -2.85 1.91 12.13
N ASP A 56 -3.73 2.32 11.22
CA ASP A 56 -4.85 3.20 11.49
C ASP A 56 -6.10 2.35 11.73
N TRP A 57 -6.73 2.45 12.90
CA TRP A 57 -7.86 1.59 13.25
C TRP A 57 -9.05 1.76 12.32
N ILE A 58 -9.27 2.95 11.77
CA ILE A 58 -10.34 3.20 10.81
C ILE A 58 -9.91 2.72 9.42
N GLY A 59 -8.76 3.19 8.93
CA GLY A 59 -8.30 2.96 7.56
C GLY A 59 -7.75 1.56 7.33
N THR A 60 -7.10 0.95 8.33
CA THR A 60 -6.47 -0.36 8.15
C THR A 60 -7.32 -1.52 8.66
N THR A 61 -8.33 -1.25 9.51
CA THR A 61 -9.13 -2.31 10.14
C THR A 61 -10.62 -2.16 9.87
N LEU A 62 -11.24 -1.08 10.36
CA LEU A 62 -12.70 -0.95 10.33
C LEU A 62 -13.24 -0.84 8.89
N LEU A 63 -12.69 0.07 8.10
CA LEU A 63 -13.17 0.33 6.75
C LEU A 63 -12.95 -0.88 5.82
N PRO A 64 -11.77 -1.53 5.78
CA PRO A 64 -11.57 -2.76 5.01
C PRO A 64 -12.48 -3.91 5.46
N ALA A 65 -12.74 -4.04 6.77
CA ALA A 65 -13.67 -5.04 7.29
C ALA A 65 -15.09 -4.79 6.76
N ILE A 66 -15.60 -3.57 6.89
CA ILE A 66 -16.94 -3.21 6.41
C ILE A 66 -17.05 -3.40 4.90
N THR A 67 -16.11 -2.86 4.12
CA THR A 67 -16.16 -2.96 2.66
C THR A 67 -16.08 -4.40 2.18
N SER A 68 -15.29 -5.25 2.84
CA SER A 68 -15.20 -6.68 2.54
C SER A 68 -16.51 -7.43 2.89
N LEU A 69 -17.12 -7.12 4.04
CA LEU A 69 -18.38 -7.76 4.46
C LEU A 69 -19.54 -7.50 3.48
N PHE A 70 -19.58 -6.31 2.87
CA PHE A 70 -20.66 -5.94 1.95
C PHE A 70 -20.33 -6.17 0.47
N GLY A 71 -19.23 -6.85 0.16
CA GLY A 71 -18.82 -7.13 -1.23
C GLY A 71 -18.43 -5.89 -2.03
N GLY A 72 -18.26 -4.74 -1.36
CA GLY A 72 -17.84 -3.49 -1.98
C GLY A 72 -16.34 -3.38 -1.95
N GLY A 73 -15.61 -3.60 -2.92
CA GLY A 73 -14.16 -3.35 -3.12
C GLY A 73 -13.29 -3.18 -1.86
N PHE A 74 -12.01 -3.24 -2.04
CA PHE A 74 -11.07 -3.12 -0.92
C PHE A 74 -10.60 -1.65 -0.81
N ILE A 75 -11.04 -0.95 0.25
CA ILE A 75 -10.62 0.43 0.55
C ILE A 75 -9.97 0.45 1.92
N GLY A 76 -8.75 0.99 1.99
CA GLY A 76 -8.04 1.14 3.25
C GLY A 76 -6.74 1.92 3.09
N TRP A 77 -6.22 2.41 4.21
CA TRP A 77 -4.93 3.13 4.28
C TRP A 77 -4.23 2.81 5.60
N GLY A 78 -2.90 2.92 5.59
CA GLY A 78 -2.07 2.86 6.80
C GLY A 78 -1.99 4.20 7.52
N LYS A 79 -1.49 4.18 8.74
CA LYS A 79 -1.11 5.40 9.46
C LYS A 79 0.17 5.96 8.85
N PRO A 80 0.14 7.10 8.14
CA PRO A 80 1.27 7.57 7.35
C PRO A 80 2.47 7.94 8.24
N VAL A 81 3.68 7.74 7.70
CA VAL A 81 4.92 8.19 8.33
C VAL A 81 5.14 9.66 8.03
N ASN A 82 5.33 10.46 9.09
CA ASN A 82 5.70 11.86 8.96
C ASN A 82 7.15 11.98 8.50
N THR A 83 7.38 12.82 7.50
CA THR A 83 8.70 13.11 6.94
C THR A 83 8.90 14.62 6.86
N ASN A 84 10.07 15.09 7.30
CA ASN A 84 10.45 16.49 7.16
C ASN A 84 11.38 16.68 5.96
N PRO A 85 10.87 17.21 4.82
CA PRO A 85 11.66 17.36 3.60
C PRO A 85 12.91 18.25 3.78
N SER A 86 12.90 19.20 4.73
CA SER A 86 14.03 20.09 4.98
C SER A 86 15.25 19.40 5.59
N LYS A 87 15.05 18.21 6.20
CA LYS A 87 16.12 17.39 6.79
C LYS A 87 16.70 16.37 5.82
N LEU A 88 16.00 16.11 4.72
CA LEU A 88 16.42 15.09 3.78
C LEU A 88 17.66 15.52 3.00
N ARG A 89 18.66 14.66 2.94
CA ARG A 89 19.75 14.76 1.97
C ARG A 89 19.13 14.79 0.57
N TRP A 90 19.68 15.64 -0.30
CA TRP A 90 19.25 15.85 -1.68
C TRP A 90 17.85 16.49 -1.83
N GLY A 91 17.25 17.01 -0.76
CA GLY A 91 15.99 17.78 -0.81
C GLY A 91 14.88 17.06 -1.56
N ALA A 92 14.40 17.63 -2.67
CA ALA A 92 13.32 17.07 -3.48
C ALA A 92 13.61 15.64 -3.99
N LYS A 93 14.87 15.33 -4.38
CA LYS A 93 15.24 13.96 -4.77
C LYS A 93 15.17 13.00 -3.59
N GLY A 94 15.57 13.44 -2.39
CA GLY A 94 15.39 12.65 -1.16
C GLY A 94 13.93 12.36 -0.86
N LEU A 95 13.05 13.35 -1.02
CA LEU A 95 11.61 13.18 -0.86
C LEU A 95 11.04 12.14 -1.86
N ALA A 96 11.50 12.19 -3.13
CA ALA A 96 11.12 11.20 -4.12
C ALA A 96 11.53 9.77 -3.71
N LEU A 97 12.75 9.59 -3.20
CA LEU A 97 13.22 8.28 -2.73
C LEU A 97 12.40 7.77 -1.54
N VAL A 98 12.07 8.64 -0.59
CA VAL A 98 11.17 8.27 0.51
C VAL A 98 9.80 7.88 -0.03
N ALA A 99 9.22 8.64 -0.96
CA ALA A 99 7.91 8.34 -1.54
C ALA A 99 7.88 6.98 -2.27
N LEU A 100 8.96 6.62 -2.96
CA LEU A 100 9.08 5.35 -3.68
C LEU A 100 9.35 4.16 -2.77
N ALA A 101 9.85 4.37 -1.55
CA ALA A 101 10.28 3.29 -0.65
C ALA A 101 9.13 2.36 -0.25
N GLY A 102 7.95 2.90 0.08
CA GLY A 102 6.76 2.11 0.41
C GLY A 102 6.31 1.22 -0.75
N PRO A 103 5.96 1.79 -1.92
CA PRO A 103 5.62 1.02 -3.10
C PRO A 103 6.67 -0.03 -3.49
N ALA A 104 7.96 0.31 -3.42
CA ALA A 104 9.06 -0.62 -3.70
C ALA A 104 9.08 -1.78 -2.70
N SER A 105 8.84 -1.53 -1.42
CA SER A 105 8.76 -2.58 -0.39
C SER A 105 7.62 -3.55 -0.67
N ASN A 106 6.48 -3.06 -1.17
CA ASN A 106 5.37 -3.92 -1.56
C ASN A 106 5.70 -4.81 -2.76
N VAL A 107 6.49 -4.32 -3.73
CA VAL A 107 6.98 -5.16 -4.83
C VAL A 107 7.92 -6.26 -4.32
N VAL A 108 8.87 -5.91 -3.44
CA VAL A 108 9.76 -6.90 -2.80
C VAL A 108 8.98 -7.93 -2.00
N LEU A 109 8.00 -7.48 -1.20
CA LEU A 109 7.16 -8.38 -0.41
C LEU A 109 6.31 -9.30 -1.29
N ALA A 110 5.82 -8.82 -2.45
CA ALA A 110 5.11 -9.66 -3.42
C ALA A 110 5.97 -10.82 -3.92
N VAL A 111 7.25 -10.57 -4.22
CA VAL A 111 8.20 -11.63 -4.63
C VAL A 111 8.45 -12.63 -3.50
N ILE A 112 8.63 -12.14 -2.27
CA ILE A 112 8.81 -13.00 -1.08
C ILE A 112 7.58 -13.88 -0.86
N LEU A 113 6.38 -13.32 -0.92
CA LEU A 113 5.13 -14.06 -0.74
C LEU A 113 4.91 -15.08 -1.87
N ALA A 114 5.29 -14.76 -3.11
CA ALA A 114 5.20 -15.70 -4.22
C ALA A 114 6.14 -16.91 -4.00
N GLY A 115 7.38 -16.68 -3.59
CA GLY A 115 8.31 -17.74 -3.22
C GLY A 115 7.76 -18.62 -2.08
N ALA A 116 7.21 -17.99 -1.04
CA ALA A 116 6.58 -18.70 0.07
C ALA A 116 5.35 -19.52 -0.37
N ALA A 117 4.53 -18.99 -1.28
CA ALA A 117 3.38 -19.71 -1.84
C ALA A 117 3.81 -20.97 -2.59
N LEU A 118 4.85 -20.87 -3.42
CA LEU A 118 5.38 -22.00 -4.19
C LEU A 118 5.98 -23.09 -3.29
N LEU A 119 6.69 -22.71 -2.24
CA LEU A 119 7.25 -23.64 -1.28
C LEU A 119 6.13 -24.37 -0.48
N ALA A 120 5.06 -23.66 -0.17
CA ALA A 120 3.99 -24.17 0.65
C ALA A 120 2.91 -24.95 -0.12
N VAL A 121 2.86 -24.87 -1.46
CA VAL A 121 1.75 -25.40 -2.27
C VAL A 121 1.43 -26.89 -2.00
N ARG A 122 2.45 -27.70 -1.74
CA ARG A 122 2.30 -29.15 -1.47
C ARG A 122 2.04 -29.47 0.00
N LEU A 123 2.46 -28.61 0.92
CA LEU A 123 2.42 -28.85 2.36
C LEU A 123 1.19 -28.21 3.02
N VAL A 124 0.86 -27.00 2.61
CA VAL A 124 -0.24 -26.21 3.19
C VAL A 124 -0.95 -25.44 2.05
N PRO A 125 -1.82 -26.11 1.27
CA PRO A 125 -2.50 -25.48 0.11
C PRO A 125 -3.25 -24.18 0.47
N ALA A 126 -3.92 -24.15 1.62
CA ALA A 126 -4.64 -22.97 2.10
C ALA A 126 -3.71 -21.76 2.32
N PHE A 127 -2.50 -21.98 2.83
CA PHE A 127 -1.49 -20.92 2.95
C PHE A 127 -0.99 -20.45 1.59
N SER A 128 -0.81 -21.35 0.62
CA SER A 128 -0.40 -21.00 -0.74
C SER A 128 -1.43 -20.06 -1.41
N GLU A 129 -2.72 -20.37 -1.27
CA GLU A 129 -3.79 -19.50 -1.79
C GLU A 129 -3.82 -18.13 -1.09
N TYR A 130 -3.66 -18.12 0.23
CA TYR A 130 -3.57 -16.90 1.02
C TYR A 130 -2.39 -16.02 0.59
N ALA A 131 -1.21 -16.63 0.43
CA ALA A 131 -0.01 -15.93 -0.01
C ALA A 131 -0.17 -15.39 -1.44
N ALA A 132 -0.77 -16.15 -2.38
CA ALA A 132 -1.04 -15.68 -3.74
C ALA A 132 -2.00 -14.46 -3.77
N ARG A 133 -3.00 -14.44 -2.88
CA ARG A 133 -3.83 -13.24 -2.67
C ARG A 133 -3.00 -12.06 -2.17
N GLY A 134 -2.08 -12.32 -1.21
CA GLY A 134 -1.15 -11.33 -0.70
C GLY A 134 -0.26 -10.73 -1.79
N VAL A 135 0.28 -11.55 -2.70
CA VAL A 135 1.06 -11.10 -3.86
C VAL A 135 0.26 -10.09 -4.69
N ARG A 136 -0.94 -10.45 -5.10
CA ARG A 136 -1.78 -9.59 -5.93
C ARG A 136 -2.16 -8.29 -5.22
N LEU A 137 -2.53 -8.36 -3.94
CA LEU A 137 -2.87 -7.18 -3.16
C LEU A 137 -1.66 -6.27 -2.94
N SER A 138 -0.47 -6.84 -2.69
CA SER A 138 0.77 -6.09 -2.52
C SER A 138 1.13 -5.31 -3.78
N LEU A 139 1.02 -5.93 -4.96
CA LEU A 139 1.25 -5.25 -6.24
C LEU A 139 0.18 -4.19 -6.52
N TYR A 140 -1.08 -4.48 -6.20
CA TYR A 140 -2.16 -3.50 -6.32
C TYR A 140 -1.88 -2.26 -5.46
N LEU A 141 -1.47 -2.45 -4.19
CA LEU A 141 -1.12 -1.35 -3.29
C LEU A 141 0.10 -0.57 -3.79
N ALA A 142 1.11 -1.24 -4.36
CA ALA A 142 2.25 -0.56 -4.97
C ALA A 142 1.80 0.36 -6.11
N ILE A 143 0.97 -0.12 -7.04
CA ILE A 143 0.45 0.66 -8.16
C ILE A 143 -0.45 1.80 -7.65
N PHE A 144 -1.35 1.51 -6.71
CA PHE A 144 -2.28 2.47 -6.14
C PHE A 144 -1.53 3.65 -5.48
N ASN A 145 -0.53 3.35 -4.66
CA ASN A 145 0.25 4.38 -3.99
C ASN A 145 1.13 5.21 -4.94
N MET A 146 1.34 4.77 -6.18
CA MET A 146 2.04 5.55 -7.20
C MET A 146 1.14 6.56 -7.93
N LEU A 147 -0.16 6.58 -7.68
CA LEU A 147 -1.04 7.61 -8.24
C LEU A 147 -0.65 9.01 -7.74
N PRO A 148 -0.57 10.01 -8.64
CA PRO A 148 -0.15 11.36 -8.27
C PRO A 148 -1.27 12.17 -7.58
N VAL A 149 -1.99 11.55 -6.67
CA VAL A 149 -3.14 12.15 -5.97
C VAL A 149 -2.92 12.07 -4.46
N PRO A 150 -2.88 13.19 -3.72
CA PRO A 150 -2.81 13.16 -2.27
C PRO A 150 -4.04 12.42 -1.67
N PRO A 151 -3.88 11.65 -0.59
CA PRO A 151 -2.69 11.55 0.25
C PRO A 151 -1.66 10.47 -0.14
N LEU A 152 -1.76 9.89 -1.34
CA LEU A 152 -0.92 8.79 -1.80
C LEU A 152 0.55 9.20 -2.01
N ASP A 153 1.47 8.23 -1.96
CA ASP A 153 2.91 8.48 -2.04
C ASP A 153 3.33 9.10 -3.37
N GLY A 154 2.71 8.69 -4.48
CA GLY A 154 2.95 9.24 -5.81
C GLY A 154 2.72 10.77 -5.88
N SER A 155 1.87 11.31 -5.02
CA SER A 155 1.66 12.76 -4.94
C SER A 155 2.89 13.52 -4.43
N LYS A 156 3.72 12.90 -3.60
CA LYS A 156 4.97 13.50 -3.12
C LYS A 156 5.99 13.68 -4.25
N LEU A 157 5.86 12.90 -5.34
CA LEU A 157 6.65 13.06 -6.56
C LEU A 157 6.33 14.38 -7.27
N LEU A 158 5.10 14.91 -7.16
CA LEU A 158 4.75 16.23 -7.69
C LEU A 158 5.55 17.33 -7.01
N LEU A 159 5.70 17.25 -5.68
CA LEU A 159 6.55 18.18 -4.92
C LEU A 159 8.02 18.02 -5.31
N SER A 160 8.47 16.79 -5.53
CA SER A 160 9.83 16.50 -5.99
C SER A 160 10.08 17.02 -7.40
N ALA A 161 9.06 17.06 -8.26
CA ALA A 161 9.08 17.66 -9.60
C ALA A 161 8.87 19.18 -9.58
N LYS A 162 8.91 19.81 -8.38
CA LYS A 162 8.76 21.27 -8.17
C LYS A 162 7.40 21.83 -8.60
N VAL A 163 6.33 21.01 -8.57
CA VAL A 163 4.97 21.53 -8.71
C VAL A 163 4.74 22.55 -7.58
N PRO A 164 4.18 23.74 -7.87
CA PRO A 164 3.93 24.76 -6.86
C PRO A 164 3.10 24.21 -5.70
N TYR A 165 3.53 24.52 -4.47
CA TYR A 165 2.84 24.02 -3.26
C TYR A 165 1.36 24.40 -3.22
N ALA A 166 0.97 25.56 -3.77
CA ALA A 166 -0.43 25.96 -3.87
C ALA A 166 -1.26 24.94 -4.68
N VAL A 167 -0.73 24.46 -5.81
CA VAL A 167 -1.40 23.42 -6.63
C VAL A 167 -1.48 22.10 -5.86
N TYR A 168 -0.40 21.70 -5.19
CA TYR A 168 -0.38 20.50 -4.35
C TYR A 168 -1.40 20.60 -3.20
N ALA A 169 -1.50 21.75 -2.54
CA ALA A 169 -2.43 21.98 -1.44
C ALA A 169 -3.90 21.87 -1.89
N GLU A 170 -4.25 22.41 -3.06
CA GLU A 170 -5.58 22.25 -3.63
C GLU A 170 -5.87 20.78 -4.01
N LEU A 171 -4.91 20.08 -4.61
CA LEU A 171 -5.05 18.65 -4.86
C LEU A 171 -5.22 17.87 -3.55
N ALA A 172 -4.52 18.23 -2.48
CA ALA A 172 -4.62 17.56 -1.18
C ALA A 172 -5.98 17.83 -0.52
N ARG A 173 -6.54 19.04 -0.70
CA ARG A 173 -7.87 19.41 -0.18
C ARG A 173 -8.98 18.52 -0.74
N PHE A 174 -8.90 18.16 -2.01
CA PHE A 174 -9.92 17.37 -2.71
C PHE A 174 -9.45 15.94 -3.04
N GLY A 175 -8.26 15.54 -2.59
CA GLY A 175 -7.60 14.30 -3.00
C GLY A 175 -8.44 13.06 -2.77
N LEU A 176 -9.09 12.94 -1.61
CA LEU A 176 -9.96 11.78 -1.31
C LEU A 176 -11.17 11.73 -2.27
N ILE A 177 -11.80 12.87 -2.53
CA ILE A 177 -12.92 12.96 -3.47
C ILE A 177 -12.44 12.62 -4.88
N LEU A 178 -11.30 13.16 -5.30
CA LEU A 178 -10.69 12.86 -6.59
C LEU A 178 -10.39 11.37 -6.74
N LEU A 179 -9.81 10.73 -5.72
CA LEU A 179 -9.57 9.29 -5.72
C LEU A 179 -10.87 8.50 -5.85
N LEU A 180 -11.91 8.87 -5.09
CA LEU A 180 -13.21 8.21 -5.19
C LEU A 180 -13.78 8.31 -6.59
N VAL A 181 -13.77 9.50 -7.20
CA VAL A 181 -14.24 9.72 -8.57
C VAL A 181 -13.41 8.93 -9.58
N LEU A 182 -12.07 8.95 -9.48
CA LEU A 182 -11.19 8.19 -10.36
C LEU A 182 -11.46 6.70 -10.30
N LEU A 183 -11.66 6.15 -9.11
CA LEU A 183 -11.88 4.70 -8.92
C LEU A 183 -13.29 4.26 -9.32
N THR A 184 -14.31 5.10 -9.11
CA THR A 184 -15.72 4.73 -9.35
C THR A 184 -16.23 5.14 -10.72
N ALA A 185 -15.86 6.34 -11.20
CA ALA A 185 -16.35 6.89 -12.45
C ALA A 185 -15.46 6.56 -13.67
N THR A 186 -14.26 6.01 -13.44
CA THR A 186 -13.35 5.62 -14.53
C THR A 186 -13.01 4.13 -14.49
N SER A 187 -12.33 3.65 -15.53
CA SER A 187 -11.81 2.27 -15.58
C SER A 187 -10.50 2.08 -14.80
N LEU A 188 -10.00 3.10 -14.09
CA LEU A 188 -8.69 3.06 -13.43
C LEU A 188 -8.56 1.88 -12.46
N GLY A 189 -9.53 1.68 -11.58
CA GLY A 189 -9.54 0.55 -10.64
C GLY A 189 -9.46 -0.81 -11.34
N ARG A 190 -10.15 -0.96 -12.48
CA ARG A 190 -10.07 -2.18 -13.31
C ARG A 190 -8.69 -2.37 -13.94
N TRP A 191 -8.09 -1.30 -14.48
CA TRP A 191 -6.74 -1.35 -15.05
C TRP A 191 -5.70 -1.72 -14.01
N MET A 192 -5.77 -1.13 -12.82
CA MET A 192 -4.86 -1.45 -11.73
C MET A 192 -5.01 -2.91 -11.28
N SER A 193 -6.25 -3.41 -11.18
CA SER A 193 -6.52 -4.81 -10.85
C SER A 193 -5.99 -5.76 -11.94
N LEU A 194 -6.15 -5.42 -13.22
CA LEU A 194 -5.63 -6.21 -14.33
C LEU A 194 -4.10 -6.25 -14.32
N TRP A 195 -3.44 -5.11 -14.13
CA TRP A 195 -1.98 -5.04 -14.09
C TRP A 195 -1.41 -5.79 -12.89
N SER A 196 -2.03 -5.67 -11.70
CA SER A 196 -1.60 -6.44 -10.52
C SER A 196 -1.77 -7.95 -10.75
N TYR A 197 -2.83 -8.37 -11.43
CA TYR A 197 -3.05 -9.77 -11.81
C TYR A 197 -1.97 -10.25 -12.80
N GLN A 198 -1.74 -9.52 -13.89
CA GLN A 198 -0.73 -9.87 -14.89
C GLN A 198 0.69 -9.93 -14.29
N ALA A 199 1.04 -8.97 -13.43
CA ALA A 199 2.32 -8.96 -12.73
C ALA A 199 2.44 -10.15 -11.77
N THR A 200 1.36 -10.53 -11.08
CA THR A 200 1.30 -11.74 -10.24
C THR A 200 1.60 -12.99 -11.06
N GLU A 201 0.89 -13.17 -12.18
CA GLU A 201 1.11 -14.30 -13.09
C GLU A 201 2.56 -14.35 -13.60
N GLN A 202 3.12 -13.19 -13.96
CA GLN A 202 4.50 -13.11 -14.44
C GLN A 202 5.50 -13.52 -13.35
N ILE A 203 5.32 -13.08 -12.11
CA ILE A 203 6.18 -13.47 -10.97
C ILE A 203 6.12 -14.98 -10.77
N PHE A 204 4.92 -15.57 -10.73
CA PHE A 204 4.78 -17.01 -10.55
C PHE A 204 5.41 -17.80 -11.71
N ARG A 205 5.21 -17.37 -12.95
CA ARG A 205 5.86 -18.00 -14.12
C ARG A 205 7.38 -17.96 -14.03
N THR A 206 7.94 -16.80 -13.66
CA THR A 206 9.40 -16.64 -13.54
C THR A 206 10.01 -17.48 -12.42
N LEU A 207 9.27 -17.70 -11.33
CA LEU A 207 9.72 -18.49 -10.19
C LEU A 207 9.49 -20.00 -10.36
N HIS A 208 8.59 -20.41 -11.25
CA HIS A 208 8.37 -21.83 -11.60
C HIS A 208 9.41 -22.37 -12.58
N GLY A 209 10.18 -21.48 -13.28
CA GLY A 209 11.17 -21.84 -14.29
C GLY A 209 10.55 -22.10 -15.61
#